data_2d61a98fa6c85911dd6c8043a63760b3
#
_entry.id   2d61a98fa6c85911dd6c8043a63760b3
#
_cell.length_a   1.000
_cell.length_b   1.000
_cell.length_c   1.000
_cell.angle_alpha   90.00
_cell.angle_beta   90.00
_cell.angle_gamma   90.00
#
_symmetry.space_group_name_H-M   'P 1'
#
loop_
_entity.id
_entity.type
_entity.pdbx_description
1 polymer ?
#
loop_
_entity_poly.entity_id
_entity_poly.type
_entity_poly.pdbx_seq_one_letter_code
_entity_poly.pdbx_strand_id
1 'polypeptide(L)'
;MIARHEIQRCLATGADDLYQIKVNGHPPSHSDPLDQPDPWVKSDLMARAVKELRGDMVLCGKASLDKGSGQVGALLAQRLDLPFVSAITDLSLDKASGTLQVQRSAGRGVREIIECRLPAVFSVDLGPELRLPEFAGRQRAETYAPRQLSYGSDINAPKIVCTRRFQPRPRPKMVAAPDSREHAYERIMQLLSGSTVEKKGEMLTGSTDAQVDGIIGFLKANGFIEADQADP
;
A
#
# COMPACT_ATOMS: atom_id res chain seq x y z
N MET A 1 16.76 11.32 0.17
CA MET A 1 17.75 10.27 0.59
C MET A 1 16.92 9.13 1.13
N ILE A 2 16.81 8.02 0.38
CA ILE A 2 16.29 6.80 1.00
C ILE A 2 17.21 6.56 2.19
N ALA A 3 16.65 6.44 3.39
CA ALA A 3 17.46 6.25 4.58
C ALA A 3 18.33 5.00 4.36
N ARG A 4 19.62 5.07 4.64
CA ARG A 4 20.57 3.95 4.49
C ARG A 4 20.02 2.68 5.16
N HIS A 5 19.29 2.84 6.23
CA HIS A 5 18.61 1.79 6.96
C HIS A 5 17.57 1.01 6.12
N GLU A 6 16.78 1.68 5.27
CA GLU A 6 15.78 0.99 4.44
C GLU A 6 16.44 0.13 3.35
N ILE A 7 17.53 0.62 2.77
CA ILE A 7 18.34 -0.13 1.79
C ILE A 7 18.93 -1.38 2.45
N GLN A 8 19.51 -1.23 3.64
CA GLN A 8 20.07 -2.33 4.42
C GLN A 8 19.02 -3.38 4.77
N ARG A 9 17.80 -2.94 5.09
CA ARG A 9 16.69 -3.85 5.40
C ARG A 9 16.32 -4.74 4.22
N CYS A 10 16.24 -4.21 3.00
CA CYS A 10 15.95 -5.00 1.80
C CYS A 10 16.98 -6.12 1.57
N LEU A 11 18.27 -5.80 1.70
CA LEU A 11 19.35 -6.79 1.57
C LEU A 11 19.30 -7.83 2.69
N ALA A 12 19.04 -7.40 3.92
CA ALA A 12 18.97 -8.29 5.07
C ALA A 12 17.79 -9.27 4.98
N THR A 13 16.72 -8.90 4.29
CA THR A 13 15.55 -9.76 4.05
C THR A 13 15.65 -10.60 2.78
N GLY A 14 16.72 -10.48 1.99
CA GLY A 14 17.05 -11.40 0.91
C GLY A 14 17.10 -10.84 -0.48
N ALA A 15 17.18 -9.52 -0.66
CA ALA A 15 17.52 -8.96 -1.97
C ALA A 15 18.98 -9.27 -2.29
N ASP A 16 19.26 -9.65 -3.53
CA ASP A 16 20.63 -9.96 -4.01
C ASP A 16 21.40 -8.69 -4.33
N ASP A 17 20.77 -7.77 -5.06
CA ASP A 17 21.37 -6.51 -5.50
C ASP A 17 20.39 -5.34 -5.29
N LEU A 18 20.94 -4.15 -5.16
CA LEU A 18 20.21 -2.90 -5.13
C LEU A 18 20.73 -1.94 -6.19
N TYR A 19 19.79 -1.34 -6.91
CA TYR A 19 20.10 -0.38 -7.96
C TYR A 19 19.50 0.98 -7.62
N GLN A 20 20.30 2.01 -7.67
CA GLN A 20 19.86 3.39 -7.49
C GLN A 20 19.83 4.08 -8.85
N ILE A 21 18.65 4.53 -9.25
CA ILE A 21 18.50 5.31 -10.48
C ILE A 21 18.84 6.77 -10.18
N LYS A 22 19.82 7.30 -10.91
CA LYS A 22 20.20 8.71 -10.89
C LYS A 22 19.87 9.35 -12.22
N VAL A 23 19.41 10.58 -12.16
CA VAL A 23 19.13 11.41 -13.33
C VAL A 23 20.16 12.54 -13.36
N ASN A 24 20.93 12.60 -14.43
CA ASN A 24 21.92 13.66 -14.60
C ASN A 24 21.23 15.01 -14.81
N GLY A 25 21.69 16.04 -14.12
CA GLY A 25 21.12 17.38 -14.22
C GLY A 25 19.92 17.67 -13.31
N HIS A 26 19.42 16.68 -12.57
CA HIS A 26 18.43 16.92 -11.51
C HIS A 26 19.10 16.79 -10.15
N PRO A 27 19.24 17.86 -9.39
CA PRO A 27 19.70 17.74 -8.01
C PRO A 27 18.69 16.88 -7.24
N PRO A 28 19.12 16.02 -6.33
CA PRO A 28 18.21 15.31 -5.46
C PRO A 28 17.49 16.32 -4.57
N SER A 29 16.32 16.80 -5.00
CA SER A 29 15.51 17.65 -4.16
C SER A 29 14.81 16.77 -3.13
N HIS A 30 15.36 16.77 -1.92
CA HIS A 30 14.86 15.99 -0.81
C HIS A 30 13.95 16.79 0.12
N SER A 31 13.78 18.07 -0.16
CA SER A 31 13.08 19.00 0.74
C SER A 31 11.56 19.02 0.55
N ASP A 32 11.05 18.63 -0.62
CA ASP A 32 9.62 18.71 -0.88
C ASP A 32 9.11 17.43 -1.59
N PRO A 33 8.14 16.71 -1.03
CA PRO A 33 7.52 15.55 -1.68
C PRO A 33 6.90 15.86 -3.05
N LEU A 34 6.57 17.13 -3.32
CA LEU A 34 6.00 17.57 -4.59
C LEU A 34 7.04 17.76 -5.71
N ASP A 35 8.31 17.92 -5.33
CA ASP A 35 9.43 18.02 -6.29
C ASP A 35 9.89 16.62 -6.78
N GLN A 36 9.34 15.55 -6.24
CA GLN A 36 9.63 14.21 -6.70
C GLN A 36 9.02 13.96 -8.09
N PRO A 37 9.69 13.18 -8.94
CA PRO A 37 9.15 12.78 -10.24
C PRO A 37 7.73 12.24 -10.11
N ASP A 38 6.87 12.61 -11.04
CA ASP A 38 5.51 12.06 -11.10
C ASP A 38 5.52 10.58 -11.54
N PRO A 39 4.38 9.87 -11.50
CA PRO A 39 4.30 8.48 -11.93
C PRO A 39 4.71 8.26 -13.39
N TRP A 40 4.50 9.25 -14.25
CA TRP A 40 4.87 9.20 -15.66
C TRP A 40 6.38 9.14 -15.84
N VAL A 41 7.10 10.04 -15.18
CA VAL A 41 8.56 10.07 -15.20
C VAL A 41 9.16 8.86 -14.48
N LYS A 42 8.61 8.49 -13.31
CA LYS A 42 9.06 7.31 -12.56
C LYS A 42 8.96 6.04 -13.39
N SER A 43 7.84 5.83 -14.09
CA SER A 43 7.65 4.65 -14.93
C SER A 43 8.61 4.59 -16.12
N ASP A 44 9.00 5.75 -16.68
CA ASP A 44 9.99 5.80 -17.77
C ASP A 44 11.38 5.36 -17.30
N LEU A 45 11.81 5.92 -16.18
CA LEU A 45 13.11 5.57 -15.58
C LEU A 45 13.17 4.09 -15.18
N MET A 46 12.08 3.58 -14.59
CA MET A 46 12.01 2.17 -14.21
C MET A 46 11.95 1.25 -15.42
N ALA A 47 11.27 1.63 -16.51
CA ALA A 47 11.25 0.85 -17.75
C ALA A 47 12.64 0.71 -18.37
N ARG A 48 13.43 1.78 -18.36
CA ARG A 48 14.84 1.74 -18.81
C ARG A 48 15.66 0.78 -17.94
N ALA A 49 15.51 0.87 -16.61
CA ALA A 49 16.21 -0.01 -15.68
C ALA A 49 15.81 -1.48 -15.87
N VAL A 50 14.53 -1.80 -16.00
CA VAL A 50 14.06 -3.18 -16.24
C VAL A 50 14.64 -3.76 -17.54
N LYS A 51 14.67 -2.96 -18.61
CA LYS A 51 15.27 -3.38 -19.89
C LYS A 51 16.76 -3.64 -19.78
N GLU A 52 17.49 -2.77 -19.09
CA GLU A 52 18.95 -2.89 -18.89
C GLU A 52 19.29 -4.13 -18.03
N LEU A 53 18.48 -4.38 -17.00
CA LEU A 53 18.63 -5.51 -16.09
C LEU A 53 18.03 -6.82 -16.63
N ARG A 54 17.31 -6.78 -17.75
CA ARG A 54 16.63 -7.93 -18.38
C ARG A 54 15.73 -8.67 -17.41
N GLY A 55 14.93 -7.92 -16.64
CA GLY A 55 14.02 -8.51 -15.67
C GLY A 55 12.80 -9.16 -16.34
N ASP A 56 12.54 -10.43 -16.03
CA ASP A 56 11.38 -11.18 -16.56
C ASP A 56 10.11 -10.95 -15.73
N MET A 57 10.26 -10.65 -14.44
CA MET A 57 9.16 -10.37 -13.54
C MET A 57 9.40 -9.08 -12.79
N VAL A 58 8.42 -8.19 -12.81
CA VAL A 58 8.50 -6.91 -12.09
C VAL A 58 7.42 -6.86 -11.02
N LEU A 59 7.83 -6.71 -9.77
CA LEU A 59 6.93 -6.52 -8.63
C LEU A 59 6.99 -5.06 -8.17
N CYS A 60 5.85 -4.40 -8.19
CA CYS A 60 5.68 -3.03 -7.69
C CYS A 60 4.79 -3.03 -6.45
N GLY A 61 4.96 -2.05 -5.56
CA GLY A 61 3.95 -1.78 -4.53
C GLY A 61 2.65 -1.26 -5.16
N LYS A 62 1.51 -1.57 -4.56
CA LYS A 62 0.19 -1.13 -5.04
C LYS A 62 0.08 0.39 -5.12
N ALA A 63 0.49 1.07 -4.05
CA ALA A 63 0.49 2.52 -3.97
C ALA A 63 1.50 3.00 -2.93
N SER A 64 2.02 4.21 -3.09
CA SER A 64 2.88 4.83 -2.09
C SER A 64 2.05 5.49 -0.98
N LEU A 65 2.59 5.55 0.24
CA LEU A 65 1.91 6.17 1.39
C LEU A 65 1.78 7.69 1.27
N ASP A 66 2.66 8.33 0.50
CA ASP A 66 2.68 9.79 0.31
C ASP A 66 1.66 10.28 -0.72
N LYS A 67 1.79 9.82 -1.97
CA LYS A 67 0.95 10.27 -3.09
C LYS A 67 -0.23 9.34 -3.38
N GLY A 68 -0.14 8.08 -3.03
CA GLY A 68 -1.21 7.09 -3.16
C GLY A 68 -1.73 6.86 -4.59
N SER A 69 -0.99 7.28 -5.63
CA SER A 69 -1.49 7.29 -7.01
C SER A 69 -1.75 5.90 -7.60
N GLY A 70 -1.00 4.88 -7.16
CA GLY A 70 -1.12 3.50 -7.66
C GLY A 70 -0.84 3.31 -9.17
N GLN A 71 -0.33 4.32 -9.86
CA GLN A 71 -0.23 4.34 -11.32
C GLN A 71 1.08 3.77 -11.88
N VAL A 72 2.14 3.74 -11.07
CA VAL A 72 3.49 3.43 -11.57
C VAL A 72 3.57 2.04 -12.19
N GLY A 73 2.99 1.02 -11.57
CA GLY A 73 3.02 -0.36 -12.10
C GLY A 73 2.32 -0.49 -13.45
N ALA A 74 1.13 0.10 -13.61
CA ALA A 74 0.38 0.08 -14.86
C ALA A 74 1.10 0.84 -15.99
N LEU A 75 1.63 2.04 -15.68
CA LEU A 75 2.40 2.82 -16.64
C LEU A 75 3.71 2.11 -17.05
N LEU A 76 4.35 1.44 -16.11
CA LEU A 76 5.55 0.65 -16.37
C LEU A 76 5.25 -0.52 -17.31
N ALA A 77 4.18 -1.26 -17.05
CA ALA A 77 3.75 -2.36 -17.90
C ALA A 77 3.45 -1.90 -19.33
N GLN A 78 2.73 -0.79 -19.47
CA GLN A 78 2.44 -0.19 -20.77
C GLN A 78 3.72 0.21 -21.53
N ARG A 79 4.72 0.76 -20.84
CA ARG A 79 6.02 1.14 -21.46
C ARG A 79 6.88 -0.05 -21.85
N LEU A 80 6.71 -1.18 -21.18
CA LEU A 80 7.42 -2.42 -21.46
C LEU A 80 6.66 -3.31 -22.47
N ASP A 81 5.42 -2.96 -22.77
CA ASP A 81 4.47 -3.78 -23.55
C ASP A 81 4.28 -5.17 -22.92
N LEU A 82 4.08 -5.18 -21.60
CA LEU A 82 3.92 -6.38 -20.80
C LEU A 82 2.53 -6.45 -20.14
N PRO A 83 1.99 -7.65 -19.89
CA PRO A 83 0.77 -7.82 -19.13
C PRO A 83 0.93 -7.29 -17.70
N PHE A 84 -0.17 -6.73 -17.15
CA PHE A 84 -0.22 -6.17 -15.81
C PHE A 84 -1.35 -6.79 -14.98
N VAL A 85 -1.00 -7.30 -13.80
CA VAL A 85 -2.00 -7.75 -12.82
C VAL A 85 -1.86 -6.91 -11.54
N SER A 86 -2.96 -6.24 -11.16
CA SER A 86 -2.95 -5.33 -10.00
C SER A 86 -3.40 -6.02 -8.71
N ALA A 87 -2.91 -5.51 -7.59
CA ALA A 87 -3.33 -5.86 -6.23
C ALA A 87 -3.24 -7.37 -5.92
N ILE A 88 -2.13 -8.01 -6.35
CA ILE A 88 -1.90 -9.41 -6.04
C ILE A 88 -1.60 -9.59 -4.55
N THR A 89 -2.14 -10.65 -3.99
CA THR A 89 -1.95 -11.03 -2.58
C THR A 89 -1.16 -12.31 -2.41
N ASP A 90 -1.10 -13.12 -3.45
CA ASP A 90 -0.33 -14.35 -3.49
C ASP A 90 0.17 -14.64 -4.91
N LEU A 91 1.28 -15.36 -5.01
CA LEU A 91 1.93 -15.70 -6.28
C LEU A 91 2.56 -17.07 -6.19
N SER A 92 2.24 -17.94 -7.14
CA SER A 92 2.82 -19.28 -7.29
C SER A 92 3.35 -19.47 -8.71
N LEU A 93 4.61 -19.87 -8.83
CA LEU A 93 5.23 -20.20 -10.11
C LEU A 93 5.30 -21.72 -10.29
N ASP A 94 4.63 -22.22 -11.29
CA ASP A 94 4.86 -23.57 -11.78
C ASP A 94 6.12 -23.57 -12.68
N LYS A 95 7.20 -24.09 -12.14
CA LYS A 95 8.49 -24.16 -12.87
C LYS A 95 8.46 -25.09 -14.07
N ALA A 96 7.55 -26.06 -14.10
CA ALA A 96 7.47 -27.03 -15.19
C ALA A 96 6.82 -26.42 -16.44
N SER A 97 5.74 -25.68 -16.26
CA SER A 97 5.02 -25.03 -17.36
C SER A 97 5.49 -23.60 -17.65
N GLY A 98 6.22 -22.97 -16.73
CA GLY A 98 6.57 -21.53 -16.78
C GLY A 98 5.36 -20.62 -16.59
N THR A 99 4.25 -21.16 -16.07
CA THR A 99 3.02 -20.41 -15.84
C THR A 99 2.97 -19.90 -14.40
N LEU A 100 2.60 -18.64 -14.25
CA LEU A 100 2.33 -18.01 -12.96
C LEU A 100 0.83 -18.06 -12.66
N GLN A 101 0.50 -18.54 -11.47
CA GLN A 101 -0.82 -18.39 -10.90
C GLN A 101 -0.77 -17.33 -9.82
N VAL A 102 -1.56 -16.28 -9.97
CA VAL A 102 -1.60 -15.16 -9.04
C VAL A 102 -3.00 -14.99 -8.46
N GLN A 103 -3.09 -14.76 -7.17
CA GLN A 103 -4.32 -14.40 -6.49
C GLN A 103 -4.36 -12.89 -6.31
N ARG A 104 -5.46 -12.25 -6.74
CA ARG A 104 -5.66 -10.81 -6.54
C ARG A 104 -6.92 -10.52 -5.74
N SER A 105 -6.91 -9.40 -5.05
CA SER A 105 -8.09 -8.88 -4.38
C SER A 105 -8.92 -8.03 -5.36
N ALA A 106 -10.15 -8.43 -5.58
CA ALA A 106 -11.13 -7.68 -6.38
C ALA A 106 -12.05 -6.78 -5.52
N GLY A 107 -11.76 -6.67 -4.23
CA GLY A 107 -12.56 -5.90 -3.27
C GLY A 107 -13.72 -6.70 -2.68
N ARG A 108 -14.31 -6.19 -1.60
CA ARG A 108 -15.46 -6.78 -0.89
C ARG A 108 -15.30 -8.27 -0.57
N GLY A 109 -14.08 -8.72 -0.27
CA GLY A 109 -13.79 -10.13 0.03
C GLY A 109 -13.64 -11.04 -1.19
N VAL A 110 -13.90 -10.56 -2.41
CA VAL A 110 -13.74 -11.35 -3.63
C VAL A 110 -12.27 -11.54 -3.95
N ARG A 111 -11.89 -12.76 -4.30
CA ARG A 111 -10.57 -13.15 -4.77
C ARG A 111 -10.69 -13.69 -6.18
N GLU A 112 -9.76 -13.29 -7.04
CA GLU A 112 -9.63 -13.80 -8.39
C GLU A 112 -8.31 -14.54 -8.53
N ILE A 113 -8.34 -15.70 -9.17
CA ILE A 113 -7.14 -16.46 -9.54
C ILE A 113 -6.91 -16.24 -11.03
N ILE A 114 -5.74 -15.74 -11.38
CA ILE A 114 -5.37 -15.39 -12.75
C ILE A 114 -4.12 -16.18 -13.12
N GLU A 115 -4.14 -16.82 -14.28
CA GLU A 115 -2.96 -17.42 -14.87
C GLU A 115 -2.30 -16.44 -15.83
N CYS A 116 -1.00 -16.31 -15.71
CA CYS A 116 -0.20 -15.36 -16.49
C CYS A 116 1.14 -16.00 -16.89
N ARG A 117 1.67 -15.62 -18.03
CA ARG A 117 3.02 -16.02 -18.46
C ARG A 117 3.99 -14.87 -18.26
N LEU A 118 5.25 -15.21 -17.99
CA LEU A 118 6.34 -14.25 -17.99
C LEU A 118 6.80 -13.91 -19.43
N PRO A 119 7.32 -12.69 -19.67
CA PRO A 119 7.52 -11.62 -18.71
C PRO A 119 6.23 -10.86 -18.36
N ALA A 120 6.11 -10.36 -17.12
CA ALA A 120 4.92 -9.68 -16.63
C ALA A 120 5.24 -8.68 -15.49
N VAL A 121 4.31 -7.72 -15.28
CA VAL A 121 4.37 -6.73 -14.21
C VAL A 121 3.21 -6.93 -13.24
N PHE A 122 3.49 -6.88 -11.96
CA PHE A 122 2.51 -7.07 -10.89
C PHE A 122 2.56 -5.92 -9.90
N SER A 123 1.40 -5.47 -9.40
CA SER A 123 1.38 -4.66 -8.20
C SER A 123 0.91 -5.48 -7.00
N VAL A 124 1.71 -5.47 -5.95
CA VAL A 124 1.49 -6.25 -4.73
C VAL A 124 0.68 -5.42 -3.75
N ASP A 125 -0.40 -5.98 -3.23
CA ASP A 125 -1.16 -5.46 -2.08
C ASP A 125 -0.55 -6.01 -0.77
N LEU A 126 -1.27 -5.94 0.33
CA LEU A 126 -0.85 -6.55 1.58
C LEU A 126 -0.67 -8.07 1.35
N GLY A 127 0.57 -8.49 1.40
CA GLY A 127 0.97 -9.89 1.24
C GLY A 127 1.21 -10.58 2.59
N PRO A 128 1.80 -11.77 2.55
CA PRO A 128 2.17 -12.50 3.75
C PRO A 128 3.19 -11.71 4.59
N GLU A 129 3.31 -12.12 5.84
CA GLU A 129 4.26 -11.51 6.76
C GLU A 129 5.70 -11.63 6.23
N LEU A 130 6.46 -10.54 6.38
CA LEU A 130 7.85 -10.52 5.94
C LEU A 130 8.69 -11.44 6.82
N ARG A 131 9.54 -12.23 6.17
CA ARG A 131 10.52 -13.04 6.90
C ARG A 131 11.47 -12.19 7.72
N LEU A 132 11.96 -12.75 8.82
CA LEU A 132 12.96 -12.09 9.64
C LEU A 132 14.29 -11.95 8.89
N PRO A 133 14.99 -10.83 9.07
CA PRO A 133 16.31 -10.62 8.48
C PRO A 133 17.32 -11.65 8.99
N GLU A 134 18.04 -12.30 8.08
CA GLU A 134 19.11 -13.23 8.41
C GLU A 134 20.37 -12.51 8.87
N PHE A 135 21.13 -13.14 9.76
CA PHE A 135 22.37 -12.56 10.30
C PHE A 135 23.38 -12.27 9.19
N ALA A 136 23.62 -13.23 8.28
CA ALA A 136 24.50 -13.05 7.14
C ALA A 136 24.05 -11.92 6.21
N GLY A 137 22.74 -11.81 6.00
CA GLY A 137 22.13 -10.72 5.23
C GLY A 137 22.37 -9.35 5.87
N ARG A 138 22.26 -9.23 7.20
CA ARG A 138 22.56 -7.99 7.93
C ARG A 138 24.02 -7.59 7.80
N GLN A 139 24.94 -8.55 7.97
CA GLN A 139 26.37 -8.29 7.83
C GLN A 139 26.73 -7.83 6.42
N ARG A 140 26.18 -8.48 5.39
CA ARG A 140 26.34 -8.05 4.00
C ARG A 140 25.81 -6.63 3.76
N ALA A 141 24.66 -6.30 4.35
CA ALA A 141 24.01 -5.01 4.17
C ALA A 141 24.79 -3.83 4.76
N GLU A 142 25.61 -4.04 5.80
CA GLU A 142 26.40 -2.98 6.43
C GLU A 142 27.47 -2.39 5.48
N THR A 143 28.06 -3.23 4.64
CA THR A 143 29.15 -2.86 3.73
C THR A 143 28.70 -2.65 2.28
N TYR A 144 27.45 -2.99 1.97
CA TYR A 144 26.95 -2.95 0.60
C TYR A 144 26.72 -1.52 0.10
N ALA A 145 27.21 -1.24 -1.10
CA ALA A 145 26.97 0.00 -1.83
C ALA A 145 26.03 -0.28 -3.02
N PRO A 146 24.89 0.42 -3.14
CA PRO A 146 23.99 0.25 -4.28
C PRO A 146 24.68 0.54 -5.60
N ARG A 147 24.44 -0.30 -6.60
CA ARG A 147 24.88 -0.05 -7.99
C ARG A 147 24.10 1.14 -8.54
N GLN A 148 24.74 1.98 -9.34
CA GLN A 148 24.13 3.17 -9.87
C GLN A 148 23.80 3.00 -11.34
N LEU A 149 22.53 3.22 -11.70
CA LEU A 149 22.07 3.39 -13.06
C LEU A 149 21.90 4.89 -13.32
N SER A 150 22.64 5.43 -14.27
CA SER A 150 22.62 6.87 -14.57
C SER A 150 21.99 7.12 -15.93
N TYR A 151 20.91 7.89 -15.95
CA TYR A 151 20.22 8.26 -17.17
C TYR A 151 20.39 9.75 -17.46
N GLY A 152 20.43 10.10 -18.75
CA GLY A 152 20.53 11.49 -19.21
C GLY A 152 19.27 12.29 -18.91
N SER A 153 19.33 13.59 -19.23
CA SER A 153 18.19 14.53 -19.07
C SER A 153 17.09 14.37 -20.13
N ASP A 154 17.22 13.40 -21.05
CA ASP A 154 16.23 13.05 -22.08
C ASP A 154 14.97 12.35 -21.54
N ILE A 155 14.60 12.70 -20.30
CA ILE A 155 13.45 12.13 -19.62
C ILE A 155 12.19 12.82 -20.10
N ASN A 156 11.14 12.02 -20.31
CA ASN A 156 9.82 12.56 -20.62
C ASN A 156 9.41 13.63 -19.56
N ALA A 157 8.92 14.78 -20.06
CA ALA A 157 8.46 15.84 -19.19
C ALA A 157 7.36 15.34 -18.24
N PRO A 158 7.31 15.84 -17.00
CA PRO A 158 6.27 15.49 -16.05
C PRO A 158 4.89 15.87 -16.60
N LYS A 159 3.89 15.02 -16.37
CA LYS A 159 2.49 15.27 -16.76
C LYS A 159 1.69 15.94 -15.65
N ILE A 160 2.21 15.90 -14.42
CA ILE A 160 1.57 16.50 -13.25
C ILE A 160 2.39 17.72 -12.85
N VAL A 161 1.74 18.89 -12.86
CA VAL A 161 2.35 20.16 -12.47
C VAL A 161 1.63 20.67 -11.22
N CYS A 162 2.39 20.99 -10.18
CA CYS A 162 1.85 21.61 -8.98
C CYS A 162 1.55 23.09 -9.26
N THR A 163 0.28 23.44 -9.38
CA THR A 163 -0.15 24.83 -9.65
C THR A 163 -0.32 25.67 -8.39
N ARG A 164 -0.67 25.03 -7.27
CA ARG A 164 -0.91 25.75 -6.01
C ARG A 164 -0.77 24.82 -4.81
N ARG A 165 -0.23 25.34 -3.72
CA ARG A 165 -0.10 24.66 -2.42
C ARG A 165 -1.02 25.30 -1.41
N PHE A 166 -1.65 24.48 -0.58
CA PHE A 166 -2.49 24.94 0.51
C PHE A 166 -1.99 24.35 1.81
N GLN A 167 -2.01 25.18 2.86
CA GLN A 167 -1.80 24.69 4.22
C GLN A 167 -2.92 23.72 4.59
N PRO A 168 -2.60 22.55 5.18
CA PRO A 168 -3.64 21.62 5.65
C PRO A 168 -4.49 22.35 6.71
N ARG A 169 -5.80 22.37 6.48
CA ARG A 169 -6.75 22.88 7.47
C ARG A 169 -7.25 21.69 8.29
N PRO A 170 -7.07 21.68 9.61
CA PRO A 170 -7.65 20.66 10.45
C PRO A 170 -9.17 20.70 10.27
N ARG A 171 -9.77 19.52 10.03
CA ARG A 171 -11.24 19.42 9.99
C ARG A 171 -11.75 19.72 11.40
N PRO A 172 -12.69 20.69 11.57
CA PRO A 172 -13.30 20.89 12.86
C PRO A 172 -14.00 19.60 13.30
N LYS A 173 -13.82 19.22 14.56
CA LYS A 173 -14.59 18.11 15.13
C LYS A 173 -16.06 18.53 15.09
N MET A 174 -16.89 17.79 14.37
CA MET A 174 -18.32 17.98 14.46
C MET A 174 -18.77 17.44 15.82
N VAL A 175 -19.12 18.35 16.70
CA VAL A 175 -19.79 18.01 17.97
C VAL A 175 -21.27 17.91 17.66
N ALA A 176 -21.91 16.81 18.05
CA ALA A 176 -23.35 16.68 17.92
C ALA A 176 -24.03 17.80 18.69
N ALA A 177 -25.04 18.43 18.08
CA ALA A 177 -25.81 19.45 18.77
C ALA A 177 -26.51 18.82 20.00
N PRO A 178 -26.46 19.48 21.17
CA PRO A 178 -27.16 19.01 22.35
C PRO A 178 -28.66 18.90 22.09
N ASP A 179 -29.32 17.93 22.72
CA ASP A 179 -30.79 17.80 22.62
C ASP A 179 -31.46 19.08 23.16
N SER A 180 -32.29 19.70 22.33
CA SER A 180 -33.02 20.92 22.69
C SER A 180 -34.04 20.74 23.83
N ARG A 181 -34.37 19.48 24.16
CA ARG A 181 -35.31 19.11 25.25
C ARG A 181 -34.62 19.07 26.61
N GLU A 182 -33.29 18.99 26.66
CA GLU A 182 -32.55 18.95 27.91
C GLU A 182 -32.43 20.35 28.53
N HIS A 183 -32.21 20.38 29.87
CA HIS A 183 -32.03 21.62 30.59
C HIS A 183 -30.78 22.39 30.11
N ALA A 184 -30.84 23.71 30.13
CA ALA A 184 -29.77 24.56 29.60
C ALA A 184 -28.38 24.24 30.18
N TYR A 185 -28.29 23.89 31.46
CA TYR A 185 -27.06 23.49 32.14
C TYR A 185 -26.49 22.21 31.54
N GLU A 186 -27.27 21.20 31.31
CA GLU A 186 -26.87 19.91 30.73
C GLU A 186 -26.35 20.10 29.30
N ARG A 187 -27.05 20.90 28.50
CA ARG A 187 -26.60 21.25 27.15
C ARG A 187 -25.24 21.96 27.12
N ILE A 188 -25.01 22.88 28.09
CA ILE A 188 -23.71 23.55 28.22
C ILE A 188 -22.61 22.56 28.61
N MET A 189 -22.91 21.67 29.56
CA MET A 189 -21.93 20.63 29.98
C MET A 189 -21.62 19.65 28.88
N GLN A 190 -22.57 19.25 28.03
CA GLN A 190 -22.33 18.44 26.84
C GLN A 190 -21.41 19.15 25.82
N LEU A 191 -21.64 20.46 25.60
CA LEU A 191 -20.75 21.23 24.72
C LEU A 191 -19.33 21.39 25.27
N LEU A 192 -19.17 21.53 26.59
CA LEU A 192 -17.88 21.65 27.25
C LEU A 192 -17.12 20.31 27.33
N SER A 193 -17.83 19.19 27.52
CA SER A 193 -17.23 17.87 27.57
C SER A 193 -16.78 17.33 26.20
N GLY A 194 -17.20 17.99 25.12
CA GLY A 194 -16.94 17.54 23.76
C GLY A 194 -17.82 16.35 23.37
N SER A 195 -17.66 15.83 22.16
CA SER A 195 -18.44 14.71 21.66
C SER A 195 -18.18 13.46 22.53
N THR A 196 -19.13 13.17 23.41
CA THR A 196 -19.18 11.97 24.24
C THR A 196 -19.77 10.76 23.50
N VAL A 197 -19.71 10.71 22.22
CA VAL A 197 -19.91 9.43 21.54
C VAL A 197 -18.68 8.58 21.79
N GLU A 198 -18.55 8.10 23.02
CA GLU A 198 -17.72 6.93 23.28
C GLU A 198 -18.27 5.80 22.40
N LYS A 199 -17.54 5.50 21.34
CA LYS A 199 -17.70 4.21 20.70
C LYS A 199 -17.28 3.18 21.74
N LYS A 200 -18.22 2.66 22.51
CA LYS A 200 -17.98 1.53 23.38
C LYS A 200 -17.68 0.33 22.49
N GLY A 201 -16.41 0.19 22.15
CA GLY A 201 -15.90 -1.05 21.59
C GLY A 201 -15.77 -2.03 22.75
N GLU A 202 -16.47 -3.13 22.71
CA GLU A 202 -16.30 -4.23 23.63
C GLU A 202 -15.28 -5.19 23.03
N MET A 203 -14.25 -5.54 23.81
CA MET A 203 -13.27 -6.54 23.40
C MET A 203 -13.77 -7.92 23.86
N LEU A 204 -14.12 -8.76 22.91
CA LEU A 204 -14.54 -10.12 23.18
C LEU A 204 -13.30 -10.96 23.57
N THR A 205 -13.31 -11.51 24.78
CA THR A 205 -12.26 -12.39 25.32
C THR A 205 -12.83 -13.78 25.58
N GLY A 206 -11.98 -14.81 25.58
CA GLY A 206 -12.40 -16.18 25.83
C GLY A 206 -11.99 -17.15 24.72
N SER A 207 -12.62 -18.31 24.66
CA SER A 207 -12.41 -19.29 23.60
C SER A 207 -12.91 -18.76 22.24
N THR A 208 -12.37 -19.30 21.17
CA THR A 208 -12.78 -18.93 19.80
C THR A 208 -14.28 -19.04 19.60
N ASP A 209 -14.90 -20.10 20.13
CA ASP A 209 -16.34 -20.31 20.03
C ASP A 209 -17.13 -19.23 20.77
N ALA A 210 -16.72 -18.87 21.98
CA ALA A 210 -17.36 -17.80 22.74
C ALA A 210 -17.23 -16.43 22.04
N GLN A 211 -16.12 -16.15 21.39
CA GLN A 211 -15.93 -14.94 20.60
C GLN A 211 -16.83 -14.92 19.36
N VAL A 212 -16.96 -16.04 18.65
CA VAL A 212 -17.84 -16.20 17.49
C VAL A 212 -19.30 -16.00 17.91
N ASP A 213 -19.74 -16.64 19.00
CA ASP A 213 -21.10 -16.48 19.52
C ASP A 213 -21.41 -15.01 19.91
N GLY A 214 -20.43 -14.34 20.52
CA GLY A 214 -20.54 -12.92 20.85
C GLY A 214 -20.70 -12.02 19.61
N ILE A 215 -19.94 -12.30 18.54
CA ILE A 215 -20.06 -11.56 17.27
C ILE A 215 -21.42 -11.83 16.63
N ILE A 216 -21.85 -13.08 16.56
CA ILE A 216 -23.16 -13.45 16.00
C ILE A 216 -24.29 -12.80 16.79
N GLY A 217 -24.20 -12.82 18.13
CA GLY A 217 -25.17 -12.15 19.00
C GLY A 217 -25.25 -10.64 18.74
N PHE A 218 -24.09 -9.97 18.60
CA PHE A 218 -24.05 -8.55 18.25
C PHE A 218 -24.70 -8.26 16.89
N LEU A 219 -24.40 -9.07 15.87
CA LEU A 219 -24.93 -8.89 14.53
C LEU A 219 -26.46 -9.09 14.50
N LYS A 220 -26.97 -10.10 15.21
CA LYS A 220 -28.42 -10.34 15.38
C LYS A 220 -29.11 -9.19 16.12
N ALA A 221 -28.55 -8.74 17.23
CA ALA A 221 -29.09 -7.65 18.04
C ALA A 221 -29.18 -6.31 17.30
N ASN A 222 -28.27 -6.08 16.33
CA ASN A 222 -28.26 -4.86 15.54
C ASN A 222 -28.91 -5.02 14.14
N GLY A 223 -29.59 -6.14 13.86
CA GLY A 223 -30.34 -6.37 12.64
C GLY A 223 -29.47 -6.53 11.38
N PHE A 224 -28.19 -6.88 11.53
CA PHE A 224 -27.30 -7.15 10.38
C PHE A 224 -27.49 -8.55 9.79
N ILE A 225 -27.99 -9.50 10.59
CA ILE A 225 -28.37 -10.85 10.17
C ILE A 225 -29.74 -11.19 10.76
N GLU A 226 -30.55 -11.90 10.00
CA GLU A 226 -31.85 -12.39 10.48
C GLU A 226 -31.65 -13.42 11.59
N ALA A 227 -32.47 -13.36 12.63
CA ALA A 227 -32.53 -14.42 13.60
C ALA A 227 -33.14 -15.66 12.92
N ASP A 228 -32.42 -16.81 13.00
CA ASP A 228 -32.96 -18.08 12.50
C ASP A 228 -34.41 -18.24 12.96
N GLN A 229 -35.33 -18.24 12.02
CA GLN A 229 -36.67 -18.75 12.31
C GLN A 229 -36.48 -20.24 12.56
N ALA A 230 -36.47 -20.63 13.82
CA ALA A 230 -36.58 -22.04 14.15
C ALA A 230 -37.87 -22.53 13.49
N ASP A 231 -37.77 -23.37 12.48
CA ASP A 231 -38.87 -24.11 11.91
C ASP A 231 -39.50 -24.96 13.03
N PRO A 232 -40.82 -24.97 13.11
CA PRO A 232 -41.56 -25.66 14.17
C PRO A 232 -41.44 -27.18 14.07
#